data_f0619627989cd04902f8c2056acd7bb7
#
_entry.id   f0619627989cd04902f8c2056acd7bb7
#
_cell.length_a   1.000
_cell.length_b   1.000
_cell.length_c   1.000
_cell.angle_alpha   90.00
_cell.angle_beta   90.00
_cell.angle_gamma   90.00
#
_symmetry.space_group_name_H-M   'P 1'
#
loop_
_entity.id
_entity.type
_entity.pdbx_description
1 polymer ?
#
loop_
_entity_poly.entity_id
_entity_poly.type
_entity_poly.pdbx_seq_one_letter_code
_entity_poly.pdbx_strand_id
1 'polypeptide(L)'
;AIIWFGFQSWVGAGAINSCFKILFGFDNLPVIYALFTIMQVALAIKGFEGIKWLENISCIFIIAILAYMLYVVKTQFAAEIDDVFSGIKGTWGMPFWAATTSFLGIYSTMIINASDYSRNVKEKIGPVFTGSIYTVAILPVTLFMGLIGLLVTAATGNSDPVVVFSTTMGSKFLTVVTLLFIAFAQVTTNVLNNIVPPSYVLMESFRMKWSHATIVVGILSACCMPWKLVTDQSAAGLNLFTQFYSAFLGPIFAVMAVDYYILRKKKLDINNMYNKHGVFKGVN
;
A
#
# COMPACT_ATOMS: atom_id res chain seq x y z
N ALA A 1 0.52 -7.35 -5.10
CA ALA A 1 0.03 -7.55 -3.74
C ALA A 1 1.03 -8.33 -2.87
N ILE A 2 1.45 -9.57 -3.21
CA ILE A 2 2.31 -10.42 -2.37
C ILE A 2 3.63 -9.74 -1.98
N ILE A 3 4.35 -9.16 -2.93
CA ILE A 3 5.60 -8.41 -2.66
C ILE A 3 5.32 -7.19 -1.79
N TRP A 4 4.22 -6.48 -2.06
CA TRP A 4 3.78 -5.35 -1.24
C TRP A 4 3.45 -5.75 0.19
N PHE A 5 2.82 -6.93 0.40
CA PHE A 5 2.58 -7.44 1.73
C PHE A 5 3.89 -7.63 2.51
N GLY A 6 4.87 -8.25 1.89
CA GLY A 6 6.20 -8.41 2.49
C GLY A 6 6.88 -7.08 2.80
N PHE A 7 6.87 -6.14 1.83
CA PHE A 7 7.48 -4.82 1.99
C PHE A 7 6.85 -4.01 3.13
N GLN A 8 5.53 -3.86 3.14
CA GLN A 8 4.84 -3.14 4.22
C GLN A 8 4.99 -3.82 5.58
N SER A 9 5.04 -5.17 5.60
CA SER A 9 5.36 -5.91 6.83
C SER A 9 6.78 -5.62 7.33
N TRP A 10 7.74 -5.45 6.42
CA TRP A 10 9.11 -5.07 6.78
C TRP A 10 9.19 -3.66 7.38
N VAL A 11 8.52 -2.68 6.77
CA VAL A 11 8.45 -1.31 7.28
C VAL A 11 7.75 -1.27 8.64
N GLY A 12 6.62 -1.95 8.80
CA GLY A 12 5.90 -2.03 10.08
C GLY A 12 6.71 -2.71 11.18
N ALA A 13 7.41 -3.80 10.83
CA ALA A 13 8.33 -4.48 11.74
C ALA A 13 9.50 -3.58 12.14
N GLY A 14 10.04 -2.78 11.22
CA GLY A 14 11.07 -1.78 11.50
C GLY A 14 10.62 -0.75 12.54
N ALA A 15 9.39 -0.26 12.43
CA ALA A 15 8.80 0.65 13.41
C ALA A 15 8.68 -0.02 14.80
N ILE A 16 8.16 -1.24 14.87
CA ILE A 16 8.08 -2.01 16.13
C ILE A 16 9.47 -2.31 16.70
N ASN A 17 10.42 -2.72 15.86
CA ASN A 17 11.80 -2.97 16.29
C ASN A 17 12.43 -1.72 16.90
N SER A 18 12.22 -0.55 16.29
CA SER A 18 12.70 0.72 16.83
C SER A 18 12.05 1.06 18.18
N CYS A 19 10.76 0.76 18.37
CA CYS A 19 10.12 0.88 19.68
C CYS A 19 10.77 -0.02 20.73
N PHE A 20 11.00 -1.30 20.40
CA PHE A 20 11.64 -2.25 21.31
C PHE A 20 13.09 -1.82 21.64
N LYS A 21 13.82 -1.31 20.67
CA LYS A 21 15.17 -0.77 20.88
C LYS A 21 15.16 0.41 21.84
N ILE A 22 14.23 1.36 21.67
CA ILE A 22 14.12 2.57 22.53
C ILE A 22 13.68 2.22 23.95
N LEU A 23 12.75 1.29 24.12
CA LEU A 23 12.15 0.96 25.41
C LEU A 23 12.92 -0.09 26.19
N PHE A 24 13.44 -1.10 25.52
CA PHE A 24 14.00 -2.31 26.16
C PHE A 24 15.44 -2.62 25.73
N GLY A 25 16.02 -1.86 24.80
CA GLY A 25 17.33 -2.16 24.24
C GLY A 25 17.38 -3.40 23.33
N PHE A 26 16.22 -3.98 23.00
CA PHE A 26 16.12 -5.15 22.13
C PHE A 26 16.11 -4.73 20.66
N ASP A 27 17.03 -5.28 19.85
CA ASP A 27 17.20 -4.97 18.44
C ASP A 27 17.38 -6.26 17.64
N ASN A 28 16.28 -6.80 17.10
CA ASN A 28 16.29 -7.99 16.26
C ASN A 28 15.18 -7.94 15.21
N LEU A 29 15.42 -7.16 14.16
CA LEU A 29 14.45 -6.92 13.10
C LEU A 29 13.93 -8.20 12.41
N PRO A 30 14.77 -9.24 12.11
CA PRO A 30 14.25 -10.47 11.52
C PRO A 30 13.21 -11.18 12.38
N VAL A 31 13.42 -11.25 13.69
CA VAL A 31 12.46 -11.86 14.63
C VAL A 31 11.17 -11.04 14.69
N ILE A 32 11.29 -9.73 14.82
CA ILE A 32 10.13 -8.83 14.84
C ILE A 32 9.36 -8.92 13.51
N TYR A 33 10.05 -8.99 12.37
CA TYR A 33 9.41 -9.16 11.05
C TYR A 33 8.60 -10.46 10.98
N ALA A 34 9.18 -11.57 11.43
CA ALA A 34 8.47 -12.86 11.44
C ALA A 34 7.21 -12.79 12.31
N LEU A 35 7.32 -12.27 13.53
CA LEU A 35 6.18 -12.13 14.45
C LEU A 35 5.12 -11.18 13.90
N PHE A 36 5.52 -10.06 13.33
CA PHE A 36 4.61 -9.06 12.76
C PHE A 36 3.86 -9.62 11.54
N THR A 37 4.54 -10.38 10.67
CA THR A 37 3.92 -11.05 9.53
C THR A 37 2.93 -12.12 9.98
N ILE A 38 3.29 -12.96 10.95
CA ILE A 38 2.40 -13.98 11.52
C ILE A 38 1.15 -13.34 12.13
N MET A 39 1.30 -12.25 12.87
CA MET A 39 0.19 -11.51 13.45
C MET A 39 -0.78 -11.00 12.36
N GLN A 40 -0.26 -10.41 11.27
CA GLN A 40 -1.10 -9.92 10.17
C GLN A 40 -1.84 -11.06 9.46
N VAL A 41 -1.19 -12.19 9.21
CA VAL A 41 -1.83 -13.39 8.64
C VAL A 41 -2.92 -13.91 9.58
N ALA A 42 -2.67 -13.97 10.88
CA ALA A 42 -3.65 -14.39 11.86
C ALA A 42 -4.87 -13.46 11.93
N LEU A 43 -4.66 -12.15 11.80
CA LEU A 43 -5.74 -11.17 11.68
C LEU A 43 -6.56 -11.38 10.41
N ALA A 44 -5.90 -11.61 9.27
CA ALA A 44 -6.56 -11.87 8.00
C ALA A 44 -7.40 -13.14 8.01
N ILE A 45 -6.96 -14.20 8.71
CA ILE A 45 -7.72 -15.45 8.86
C ILE A 45 -9.07 -15.23 9.57
N LYS A 46 -9.14 -14.26 10.51
CA LYS A 46 -10.40 -13.91 11.21
C LYS A 46 -11.45 -13.26 10.30
N GLY A 47 -11.05 -12.87 9.09
CA GLY A 47 -11.95 -12.37 8.06
C GLY A 47 -12.19 -10.85 8.09
N PHE A 48 -12.99 -10.39 7.12
CA PHE A 48 -13.18 -8.98 6.76
C PHE A 48 -13.81 -8.12 7.88
N GLU A 49 -14.70 -8.68 8.70
CA GLU A 49 -15.39 -7.94 9.75
C GLU A 49 -14.45 -7.41 10.84
N GLY A 50 -13.43 -8.19 11.21
CA GLY A 50 -12.42 -7.75 12.18
C GLY A 50 -11.54 -6.62 11.65
N ILE A 51 -11.23 -6.67 10.36
CA ILE A 51 -10.41 -5.66 9.68
C ILE A 51 -11.15 -4.33 9.57
N LYS A 52 -12.43 -4.36 9.23
CA LYS A 52 -13.27 -3.17 9.05
C LYS A 52 -13.32 -2.26 10.29
N TRP A 53 -13.46 -2.84 11.48
CA TRP A 53 -13.45 -2.07 12.74
C TRP A 53 -12.09 -1.42 12.98
N LEU A 54 -11.02 -2.17 12.73
CA LEU A 54 -9.65 -1.69 12.86
C LEU A 54 -9.38 -0.51 11.90
N GLU A 55 -9.83 -0.59 10.66
CA GLU A 55 -9.68 0.44 9.65
C GLU A 55 -10.39 1.76 10.00
N ASN A 56 -11.60 1.68 10.53
CA ASN A 56 -12.35 2.87 10.93
C ASN A 56 -11.63 3.67 12.01
N ILE A 57 -11.04 2.99 13.00
CA ILE A 57 -10.26 3.64 14.05
C ILE A 57 -8.95 4.19 13.48
N SER A 58 -8.27 3.43 12.64
CA SER A 58 -6.98 3.81 12.05
C SER A 58 -7.06 5.08 11.23
N CYS A 59 -8.13 5.28 10.48
CA CYS A 59 -8.29 6.42 9.59
C CYS A 59 -8.14 7.76 10.35
N ILE A 60 -8.78 7.88 11.52
CA ILE A 60 -8.70 9.08 12.37
C ILE A 60 -7.26 9.31 12.84
N PHE A 61 -6.62 8.26 13.33
CA PHE A 61 -5.25 8.33 13.82
C PHE A 61 -4.23 8.64 12.73
N ILE A 62 -4.37 8.03 11.54
CA ILE A 62 -3.48 8.29 10.40
C ILE A 62 -3.55 9.76 9.99
N ILE A 63 -4.76 10.34 9.87
CA ILE A 63 -4.93 11.76 9.55
C ILE A 63 -4.28 12.66 10.60
N ALA A 64 -4.51 12.38 11.89
CA ALA A 64 -3.93 13.16 12.99
C ALA A 64 -2.39 13.13 12.96
N ILE A 65 -1.79 11.96 12.73
CA ILE A 65 -0.35 11.81 12.63
C ILE A 65 0.22 12.50 11.41
N LEU A 66 -0.39 12.36 10.24
CA LEU A 66 0.04 13.04 9.03
C LEU A 66 0.00 14.57 9.22
N ALA A 67 -1.03 15.10 9.86
CA ALA A 67 -1.11 16.52 10.19
C ALA A 67 0.01 16.94 11.16
N TYR A 68 0.29 16.12 12.18
CA TYR A 68 1.40 16.35 13.09
C TYR A 68 2.76 16.28 12.39
N MET A 69 2.98 15.31 11.50
CA MET A 69 4.19 15.20 10.70
C MET A 69 4.41 16.44 9.84
N LEU A 70 3.37 16.92 9.16
CA LEU A 70 3.44 18.16 8.39
C LEU A 70 3.79 19.36 9.26
N TYR A 71 3.22 19.46 10.45
CA TYR A 71 3.55 20.52 11.41
C TYR A 71 5.03 20.47 11.81
N VAL A 72 5.56 19.28 12.19
CA VAL A 72 6.96 19.11 12.57
C VAL A 72 7.89 19.48 11.41
N VAL A 73 7.62 18.99 10.20
CA VAL A 73 8.46 19.26 9.02
C VAL A 73 8.48 20.75 8.70
N LYS A 74 7.32 21.41 8.71
CA LYS A 74 7.25 22.86 8.46
C LYS A 74 7.91 23.72 9.53
N THR A 75 7.93 23.29 10.79
CA THR A 75 8.48 24.09 11.89
C THR A 75 9.98 23.84 12.13
N GLN A 76 10.46 22.62 11.89
CA GLN A 76 11.84 22.25 12.17
C GLN A 76 12.74 22.32 10.94
N PHE A 77 12.20 22.20 9.72
CA PHE A 77 12.97 22.09 8.48
C PHE A 77 12.53 23.12 7.41
N ALA A 78 12.03 24.27 7.84
CA ALA A 78 11.53 25.29 6.91
C ALA A 78 12.64 25.81 5.96
N ALA A 79 13.85 25.99 6.47
CA ALA A 79 14.98 26.50 5.69
C ALA A 79 15.43 25.47 4.63
N GLU A 80 15.56 24.21 4.99
CA GLU A 80 15.93 23.12 4.07
C GLU A 80 14.90 22.92 2.98
N ILE A 81 13.61 23.07 3.31
CA ILE A 81 12.51 23.01 2.36
C ILE A 81 12.60 24.16 1.35
N ASP A 82 12.80 25.39 1.84
CA ASP A 82 12.89 26.58 0.98
C ASP A 82 14.11 26.49 0.04
N ASP A 83 15.23 25.99 0.53
CA ASP A 83 16.46 25.79 -0.28
C ASP A 83 16.20 24.77 -1.41
N VAL A 84 15.61 23.63 -1.10
CA VAL A 84 15.30 22.59 -2.10
C VAL A 84 14.30 23.10 -3.14
N PHE A 85 13.21 23.75 -2.73
CA PHE A 85 12.18 24.21 -3.65
C PHE A 85 12.58 25.45 -4.45
N SER A 86 13.43 26.32 -3.92
CA SER A 86 13.94 27.49 -4.66
C SER A 86 15.09 27.14 -5.60
N GLY A 87 15.89 26.13 -5.27
CA GLY A 87 17.07 25.73 -6.04
C GLY A 87 16.77 24.79 -7.21
N ILE A 88 15.67 24.02 -7.17
CA ILE A 88 15.35 23.02 -8.17
C ILE A 88 14.37 23.53 -9.20
N LYS A 89 14.86 23.63 -10.47
CA LYS A 89 13.96 23.87 -11.62
C LYS A 89 13.35 22.55 -12.06
N GLY A 90 12.01 22.44 -11.99
CA GLY A 90 11.28 21.29 -12.48
C GLY A 90 11.48 21.08 -13.99
N THR A 91 11.59 19.84 -14.42
CA THR A 91 11.65 19.47 -15.85
C THR A 91 10.61 18.40 -16.16
N TRP A 92 10.02 18.48 -17.36
CA TRP A 92 9.11 17.46 -17.89
C TRP A 92 9.86 16.28 -18.57
N GLY A 93 11.12 16.07 -18.20
CA GLY A 93 11.99 15.03 -18.77
C GLY A 93 11.71 13.63 -18.20
N MET A 94 12.61 12.69 -18.54
CA MET A 94 12.51 11.28 -18.11
C MET A 94 12.31 11.11 -16.59
N PRO A 95 12.97 11.88 -15.70
CA PRO A 95 12.75 11.72 -14.26
C PRO A 95 11.28 11.97 -13.84
N PHE A 96 10.61 12.97 -14.43
CA PHE A 96 9.20 13.24 -14.18
C PHE A 96 8.31 12.07 -14.60
N TRP A 97 8.50 11.56 -15.81
CA TRP A 97 7.70 10.44 -16.31
C TRP A 97 7.98 9.13 -15.58
N ALA A 98 9.22 8.87 -15.18
CA ALA A 98 9.58 7.73 -14.34
C ALA A 98 8.88 7.79 -12.98
N ALA A 99 8.92 8.94 -12.30
CA ALA A 99 8.21 9.15 -11.04
C ALA A 99 6.69 9.00 -11.19
N THR A 100 6.11 9.58 -12.26
CA THR A 100 4.68 9.44 -12.57
C THR A 100 4.29 7.98 -12.80
N THR A 101 5.10 7.23 -13.55
CA THR A 101 4.86 5.80 -13.81
C THR A 101 4.95 4.99 -12.53
N SER A 102 5.94 5.25 -11.68
CA SER A 102 6.07 4.59 -10.37
C SER A 102 4.85 4.85 -9.50
N PHE A 103 4.38 6.11 -9.46
CA PHE A 103 3.23 6.51 -8.66
C PHE A 103 1.93 5.86 -9.16
N LEU A 104 1.69 5.88 -10.47
CA LEU A 104 0.56 5.19 -11.08
C LEU A 104 0.60 3.67 -10.82
N GLY A 105 1.79 3.09 -10.81
CA GLY A 105 1.98 1.68 -10.50
C GLY A 105 1.45 1.29 -9.12
N ILE A 106 1.65 2.11 -8.12
CA ILE A 106 1.17 1.85 -6.75
C ILE A 106 -0.35 1.63 -6.75
N TYR A 107 -1.10 2.42 -7.52
CA TYR A 107 -2.56 2.35 -7.59
C TYR A 107 -3.11 1.37 -8.65
N SER A 108 -2.31 0.98 -9.63
CA SER A 108 -2.76 0.09 -10.71
C SER A 108 -3.25 -1.26 -10.20
N THR A 109 -2.64 -1.80 -9.15
CA THR A 109 -3.11 -3.04 -8.50
C THR A 109 -4.49 -2.87 -7.87
N MET A 110 -4.78 -1.72 -7.25
CA MET A 110 -6.08 -1.44 -6.66
C MET A 110 -7.15 -1.26 -7.72
N ILE A 111 -6.82 -0.64 -8.85
CA ILE A 111 -7.74 -0.47 -9.99
C ILE A 111 -8.14 -1.82 -10.56
N ILE A 112 -7.18 -2.71 -10.79
CA ILE A 112 -7.43 -4.05 -11.33
C ILE A 112 -8.26 -4.90 -10.36
N ASN A 113 -8.04 -4.74 -9.05
CA ASN A 113 -8.75 -5.47 -8.00
C ASN A 113 -9.96 -4.69 -7.44
N ALA A 114 -10.45 -3.66 -8.12
CA ALA A 114 -11.56 -2.83 -7.63
C ALA A 114 -12.83 -3.64 -7.33
N SER A 115 -13.07 -4.74 -8.06
CA SER A 115 -14.17 -5.67 -7.82
C SER A 115 -14.11 -6.35 -6.46
N ASP A 116 -12.91 -6.63 -5.93
CA ASP A 116 -12.75 -7.30 -4.63
C ASP A 116 -13.23 -6.42 -3.47
N TYR A 117 -13.16 -5.11 -3.63
CA TYR A 117 -13.64 -4.14 -2.66
C TYR A 117 -15.11 -3.79 -2.90
N SER A 118 -15.48 -3.54 -4.16
CA SER A 118 -16.84 -3.09 -4.53
C SER A 118 -17.90 -4.15 -4.33
N ARG A 119 -17.55 -5.44 -4.27
CA ARG A 119 -18.49 -6.54 -3.95
C ARG A 119 -19.24 -6.37 -2.62
N ASN A 120 -18.68 -5.59 -1.70
CA ASN A 120 -19.26 -5.31 -0.40
C ASN A 120 -20.13 -4.03 -0.37
N VAL A 121 -20.23 -3.32 -1.50
CA VAL A 121 -21.06 -2.13 -1.63
C VAL A 121 -22.52 -2.55 -1.75
N LYS A 122 -23.43 -1.80 -1.11
CA LYS A 122 -24.88 -2.09 -1.17
C LYS A 122 -25.39 -1.97 -2.61
N GLU A 123 -26.21 -2.91 -3.06
CA GLU A 123 -26.74 -2.99 -4.43
C GLU A 123 -27.43 -1.73 -4.95
N LYS A 124 -28.03 -0.94 -4.04
CA LYS A 124 -28.73 0.32 -4.38
C LYS A 124 -27.81 1.49 -4.70
N ILE A 125 -26.49 1.33 -4.50
CA ILE A 125 -25.52 2.40 -4.74
C ILE A 125 -25.03 2.32 -6.18
N GLY A 126 -25.31 3.38 -6.95
CA GLY A 126 -24.93 3.42 -8.37
C GLY A 126 -23.41 3.53 -8.59
N PRO A 127 -22.91 3.14 -9.76
CA PRO A 127 -21.46 3.11 -10.04
C PRO A 127 -20.82 4.49 -10.04
N VAL A 128 -21.54 5.54 -10.43
CA VAL A 128 -21.03 6.92 -10.41
C VAL A 128 -20.79 7.39 -8.99
N PHE A 129 -21.75 7.12 -8.08
CA PHE A 129 -21.60 7.49 -6.67
C PHE A 129 -20.46 6.71 -6.01
N THR A 130 -20.34 5.42 -6.28
CA THR A 130 -19.23 4.59 -5.81
C THR A 130 -17.89 5.13 -6.29
N GLY A 131 -17.76 5.45 -7.59
CA GLY A 131 -16.55 6.04 -8.17
C GLY A 131 -16.21 7.40 -7.54
N SER A 132 -17.22 8.24 -7.29
CA SER A 132 -17.03 9.54 -6.65
C SER A 132 -16.52 9.39 -5.21
N ILE A 133 -17.03 8.44 -4.43
CA ILE A 133 -16.53 8.16 -3.07
C ILE A 133 -15.06 7.75 -3.13
N TYR A 134 -14.68 6.83 -4.02
CA TYR A 134 -13.28 6.42 -4.18
C TYR A 134 -12.39 7.63 -4.52
N THR A 135 -12.81 8.48 -5.44
CA THR A 135 -12.04 9.67 -5.84
C THR A 135 -11.88 10.63 -4.66
N VAL A 136 -12.97 10.97 -3.98
CA VAL A 136 -12.95 11.92 -2.84
C VAL A 136 -12.21 11.37 -1.63
N ALA A 137 -12.25 10.06 -1.39
CA ALA A 137 -11.55 9.46 -0.28
C ALA A 137 -10.05 9.26 -0.56
N ILE A 138 -9.69 8.79 -1.75
CA ILE A 138 -8.30 8.39 -2.05
C ILE A 138 -7.46 9.58 -2.48
N LEU A 139 -7.95 10.43 -3.40
CA LEU A 139 -7.14 11.46 -4.02
C LEU A 139 -6.59 12.51 -3.03
N PRO A 140 -7.40 13.13 -2.14
CA PRO A 140 -6.87 14.11 -1.19
C PRO A 140 -5.86 13.50 -0.22
N VAL A 141 -6.14 12.31 0.31
CA VAL A 141 -5.25 11.61 1.25
C VAL A 141 -3.92 11.27 0.57
N THR A 142 -3.97 10.78 -0.67
CA THR A 142 -2.77 10.46 -1.46
C THR A 142 -1.92 11.68 -1.73
N LEU A 143 -2.53 12.79 -2.14
CA LEU A 143 -1.82 14.06 -2.38
C LEU A 143 -1.19 14.58 -1.09
N PHE A 144 -1.90 14.49 0.03
CA PHE A 144 -1.41 14.91 1.32
C PHE A 144 -0.24 14.05 1.81
N MET A 145 -0.34 12.73 1.70
CA MET A 145 0.76 11.81 2.03
C MET A 145 1.97 12.01 1.11
N GLY A 146 1.74 12.18 -0.18
CA GLY A 146 2.80 12.45 -1.16
C GLY A 146 3.54 13.77 -0.87
N LEU A 147 2.79 14.81 -0.53
CA LEU A 147 3.37 16.10 -0.13
C LEU A 147 4.23 15.97 1.12
N ILE A 148 3.73 15.30 2.17
CA ILE A 148 4.51 15.09 3.41
C ILE A 148 5.78 14.29 3.11
N GLY A 149 5.67 13.19 2.35
CA GLY A 149 6.82 12.38 1.98
C GLY A 149 7.88 13.17 1.19
N LEU A 150 7.44 14.01 0.27
CA LEU A 150 8.32 14.90 -0.50
C LEU A 150 9.03 15.91 0.41
N LEU A 151 8.29 16.59 1.29
CA LEU A 151 8.85 17.57 2.22
C LEU A 151 9.82 16.92 3.21
N VAL A 152 9.47 15.76 3.76
CA VAL A 152 10.33 15.00 4.68
C VAL A 152 11.63 14.59 3.99
N THR A 153 11.54 14.04 2.78
CA THR A 153 12.73 13.64 2.02
C THR A 153 13.60 14.83 1.62
N ALA A 154 12.97 15.93 1.22
CA ALA A 154 13.69 17.18 0.91
C ALA A 154 14.45 17.72 2.13
N ALA A 155 13.83 17.68 3.30
CA ALA A 155 14.39 18.21 4.54
C ALA A 155 15.48 17.33 5.14
N THR A 156 15.35 16.00 5.05
CA THR A 156 16.21 15.06 5.78
C THR A 156 17.15 14.26 4.89
N GLY A 157 16.96 14.29 3.57
CA GLY A 157 17.68 13.43 2.63
C GLY A 157 17.32 11.94 2.74
N ASN A 158 16.37 11.57 3.60
CA ASN A 158 15.98 10.19 3.86
C ASN A 158 14.49 9.96 3.54
N SER A 159 14.22 8.92 2.77
CA SER A 159 12.85 8.53 2.38
C SER A 159 12.20 7.51 3.32
N ASP A 160 12.95 6.95 4.29
CA ASP A 160 12.42 6.00 5.27
C ASP A 160 11.73 6.74 6.44
N PRO A 161 10.40 6.69 6.56
CA PRO A 161 9.69 7.38 7.62
C PRO A 161 10.06 6.88 9.01
N VAL A 162 10.43 5.60 9.17
CA VAL A 162 10.83 5.03 10.46
C VAL A 162 12.12 5.69 10.94
N VAL A 163 13.10 5.81 10.05
CA VAL A 163 14.38 6.48 10.36
C VAL A 163 14.16 7.95 10.68
N VAL A 164 13.42 8.66 9.82
CA VAL A 164 13.16 10.09 10.01
C VAL A 164 12.50 10.36 11.36
N PHE A 165 11.41 9.66 11.68
CA PHE A 165 10.69 9.91 12.93
C PHE A 165 11.41 9.40 14.16
N SER A 166 12.28 8.40 14.05
CA SER A 166 13.12 7.97 15.17
C SER A 166 14.21 8.98 15.53
N THR A 167 14.62 9.83 14.59
CA THR A 167 15.73 10.79 14.76
C THR A 167 15.27 12.23 14.99
N THR A 168 14.09 12.63 14.45
CA THR A 168 13.63 14.02 14.48
C THR A 168 12.68 14.36 15.63
N MET A 169 12.10 13.34 16.29
CA MET A 169 11.20 13.58 17.41
C MET A 169 11.98 13.97 18.68
N GLY A 170 11.70 15.14 19.24
CA GLY A 170 12.39 15.65 20.43
C GLY A 170 12.08 14.92 21.75
N SER A 171 11.17 13.92 21.75
CA SER A 171 10.74 13.17 22.92
C SER A 171 10.66 11.68 22.62
N LYS A 172 11.27 10.85 23.50
CA LYS A 172 11.16 9.38 23.40
C LYS A 172 9.72 8.88 23.38
N PHE A 173 8.85 9.47 24.19
CA PHE A 173 7.43 9.11 24.23
C PHE A 173 6.77 9.37 22.87
N LEU A 174 6.98 10.56 22.32
CA LEU A 174 6.39 10.94 21.04
C LEU A 174 6.92 10.08 19.89
N THR A 175 8.24 9.76 19.89
CA THR A 175 8.84 8.82 18.94
C THR A 175 8.14 7.46 19.00
N VAL A 176 8.01 6.87 20.18
CA VAL A 176 7.40 5.55 20.36
C VAL A 176 5.93 5.57 19.89
N VAL A 177 5.17 6.59 20.30
CA VAL A 177 3.76 6.74 19.87
C VAL A 177 3.67 6.83 18.35
N THR A 178 4.50 7.65 17.70
CA THR A 178 4.49 7.80 16.23
C THR A 178 4.86 6.49 15.52
N LEU A 179 5.89 5.80 16.00
CA LEU A 179 6.31 4.51 15.42
C LEU A 179 5.25 3.42 15.58
N LEU A 180 4.57 3.36 16.74
CA LEU A 180 3.44 2.44 16.95
C LEU A 180 2.30 2.73 15.98
N PHE A 181 2.01 3.99 15.70
CA PHE A 181 1.00 4.34 14.72
C PHE A 181 1.40 4.02 13.29
N ILE A 182 2.67 4.20 12.92
CA ILE A 182 3.18 3.76 11.62
C ILE A 182 2.97 2.25 11.48
N ALA A 183 3.38 1.46 12.49
CA ALA A 183 3.19 0.03 12.48
C ALA A 183 1.71 -0.37 12.36
N PHE A 184 0.83 0.32 13.09
CA PHE A 184 -0.61 0.09 13.05
C PHE A 184 -1.21 0.41 11.66
N ALA A 185 -0.82 1.54 11.06
CA ALA A 185 -1.21 1.91 9.71
C ALA A 185 -0.76 0.86 8.69
N GLN A 186 0.46 0.31 8.85
CA GLN A 186 0.92 -0.79 7.99
C GLN A 186 0.03 -2.03 8.14
N VAL A 187 -0.37 -2.41 9.36
CA VAL A 187 -1.23 -3.60 9.55
C VAL A 187 -2.55 -3.44 8.81
N THR A 188 -3.24 -2.33 9.00
CA THR A 188 -4.60 -2.13 8.46
C THR A 188 -4.61 -2.11 6.95
N THR A 189 -3.81 -1.23 6.35
CA THR A 189 -3.73 -1.08 4.89
C THR A 189 -3.16 -2.33 4.22
N ASN A 190 -2.18 -2.98 4.84
CA ASN A 190 -1.49 -4.13 4.29
C ASN A 190 -2.38 -5.37 4.22
N VAL A 191 -3.08 -5.67 5.30
CA VAL A 191 -3.96 -6.84 5.34
C VAL A 191 -5.07 -6.73 4.30
N LEU A 192 -5.75 -5.58 4.21
CA LEU A 192 -6.84 -5.40 3.26
C LEU A 192 -6.35 -5.39 1.81
N ASN A 193 -5.29 -4.64 1.51
CA ASN A 193 -4.88 -4.42 0.12
C ASN A 193 -3.96 -5.52 -0.42
N ASN A 194 -3.21 -6.21 0.43
CA ASN A 194 -2.14 -7.09 -0.01
C ASN A 194 -2.30 -8.56 0.38
N ILE A 195 -3.14 -8.91 1.36
CA ILE A 195 -3.50 -10.31 1.65
C ILE A 195 -4.80 -10.71 0.94
N VAL A 196 -5.83 -9.87 1.04
CA VAL A 196 -7.18 -10.22 0.58
C VAL A 196 -7.22 -10.55 -0.92
N PRO A 197 -6.75 -9.70 -1.85
CA PRO A 197 -6.83 -9.98 -3.28
C PRO A 197 -6.08 -11.25 -3.70
N PRO A 198 -4.80 -11.46 -3.35
CA PRO A 198 -4.11 -12.68 -3.74
C PRO A 198 -4.69 -13.95 -3.08
N SER A 199 -5.29 -13.83 -1.89
CA SER A 199 -5.98 -14.96 -1.27
C SER A 199 -7.22 -15.37 -2.07
N TYR A 200 -8.00 -14.42 -2.58
CA TYR A 200 -9.10 -14.75 -3.49
C TYR A 200 -8.62 -15.43 -4.77
N VAL A 201 -7.53 -14.96 -5.37
CA VAL A 201 -6.94 -15.61 -6.56
C VAL A 201 -6.55 -17.05 -6.25
N LEU A 202 -5.91 -17.32 -5.11
CA LEU A 202 -5.54 -18.67 -4.70
C LEU A 202 -6.77 -19.56 -4.42
N MET A 203 -7.82 -19.01 -3.82
CA MET A 203 -9.06 -19.73 -3.60
C MET A 203 -9.71 -20.16 -4.91
N GLU A 204 -9.80 -19.25 -5.87
CA GLU A 204 -10.43 -19.51 -7.17
C GLU A 204 -9.58 -20.46 -8.05
N SER A 205 -8.27 -20.20 -8.14
CA SER A 205 -7.38 -20.95 -9.05
C SER A 205 -7.06 -22.35 -8.52
N PHE A 206 -6.88 -22.49 -7.21
CA PHE A 206 -6.43 -23.76 -6.58
C PHE A 206 -7.48 -24.37 -5.66
N ARG A 207 -8.70 -23.82 -5.59
CA ARG A 207 -9.78 -24.29 -4.70
C ARG A 207 -9.37 -24.37 -3.23
N MET A 208 -8.51 -23.45 -2.80
CA MET A 208 -8.01 -23.41 -1.43
C MET A 208 -9.06 -22.84 -0.47
N LYS A 209 -9.02 -23.26 0.80
CA LYS A 209 -9.77 -22.58 1.86
C LYS A 209 -9.12 -21.23 2.17
N TRP A 210 -9.91 -20.25 2.60
CA TRP A 210 -9.45 -18.89 2.95
C TRP A 210 -8.21 -18.91 3.85
N SER A 211 -8.25 -19.65 4.95
CA SER A 211 -7.13 -19.71 5.90
C SER A 211 -5.83 -20.26 5.28
N HIS A 212 -5.93 -21.26 4.39
CA HIS A 212 -4.76 -21.79 3.70
C HIS A 212 -4.21 -20.81 2.68
N ALA A 213 -5.09 -20.14 1.94
CA ALA A 213 -4.70 -19.11 0.95
C ALA A 213 -3.94 -17.95 1.63
N THR A 214 -4.45 -17.43 2.75
CA THR A 214 -3.79 -16.36 3.51
C THR A 214 -2.43 -16.77 4.07
N ILE A 215 -2.29 -18.00 4.57
CA ILE A 215 -1.00 -18.53 5.03
C ILE A 215 0.00 -18.61 3.88
N VAL A 216 -0.43 -19.13 2.72
CA VAL A 216 0.43 -19.22 1.52
C VAL A 216 0.87 -17.84 1.07
N VAL A 217 -0.03 -16.83 1.06
CA VAL A 217 0.35 -15.45 0.77
C VAL A 217 1.41 -14.93 1.73
N GLY A 218 1.26 -15.19 3.03
CA GLY A 218 2.25 -14.82 4.04
C GLY A 218 3.62 -15.44 3.80
N ILE A 219 3.67 -16.75 3.50
CA ILE A 219 4.92 -17.45 3.20
C ILE A 219 5.56 -16.90 1.93
N LEU A 220 4.80 -16.78 0.84
CA LEU A 220 5.31 -16.26 -0.42
C LEU A 220 5.85 -14.84 -0.30
N SER A 221 5.22 -14.00 0.52
CA SER A 221 5.69 -12.64 0.76
C SER A 221 7.07 -12.57 1.44
N ALA A 222 7.31 -13.47 2.39
CA ALA A 222 8.62 -13.59 3.03
C ALA A 222 9.68 -14.14 2.05
N CYS A 223 9.31 -15.11 1.20
CA CYS A 223 10.19 -15.65 0.17
C CYS A 223 10.61 -14.62 -0.89
N CYS A 224 9.82 -13.54 -1.09
CA CYS A 224 10.18 -12.44 -1.98
C CYS A 224 11.31 -11.53 -1.45
N MET A 225 11.85 -11.80 -0.26
CA MET A 225 12.96 -11.07 0.36
C MET A 225 12.75 -9.54 0.34
N PRO A 226 11.65 -9.02 0.94
CA PRO A 226 11.27 -7.61 0.82
C PRO A 226 12.32 -6.63 1.36
N TRP A 227 13.18 -7.05 2.27
CA TRP A 227 14.29 -6.26 2.78
C TRP A 227 15.27 -5.83 1.69
N LYS A 228 15.36 -6.58 0.57
CA LYS A 228 16.21 -6.19 -0.56
C LYS A 228 15.69 -5.01 -1.36
N LEU A 229 14.42 -4.64 -1.21
CA LEU A 229 13.84 -3.47 -1.89
C LEU A 229 14.24 -2.14 -1.26
N VAL A 230 14.71 -2.17 -0.01
CA VAL A 230 15.06 -0.99 0.80
C VAL A 230 16.46 -1.08 1.38
N THR A 231 17.39 -1.62 0.62
CA THR A 231 18.78 -1.76 1.02
C THR A 231 19.55 -0.43 1.06
N ASP A 232 19.05 0.56 0.33
CA ASP A 232 19.63 1.90 0.30
C ASP A 232 18.62 2.98 0.74
N GLN A 233 19.14 4.13 1.15
CA GLN A 233 18.32 5.26 1.62
C GLN A 233 17.48 5.91 0.51
N SER A 234 17.83 5.68 -0.74
CA SER A 234 17.15 6.24 -1.92
C SER A 234 15.90 5.44 -2.33
N ALA A 235 15.67 4.28 -1.70
CA ALA A 235 14.64 3.34 -2.09
C ALA A 235 14.67 2.95 -3.59
N ALA A 236 15.87 2.92 -4.20
CA ALA A 236 16.04 2.65 -5.63
C ALA A 236 15.47 1.30 -6.03
N GLY A 237 15.61 0.27 -5.21
CA GLY A 237 15.03 -1.05 -5.43
C GLY A 237 13.49 -1.00 -5.49
N LEU A 238 12.87 -0.25 -4.60
CA LEU A 238 11.42 -0.05 -4.59
C LEU A 238 10.94 0.70 -5.83
N ASN A 239 11.66 1.77 -6.22
CA ASN A 239 11.35 2.54 -7.42
C ASN A 239 11.46 1.70 -8.69
N LEU A 240 12.53 0.93 -8.83
CA LEU A 240 12.71 0.01 -9.96
C LEU A 240 11.61 -1.04 -10.02
N PHE A 241 11.27 -1.62 -8.88
CA PHE A 241 10.17 -2.60 -8.77
C PHE A 241 8.83 -1.98 -9.20
N THR A 242 8.49 -0.78 -8.72
CA THR A 242 7.23 -0.12 -9.07
C THR A 242 7.16 0.23 -10.55
N GLN A 243 8.23 0.72 -11.15
CA GLN A 243 8.30 1.01 -12.59
C GLN A 243 8.14 -0.28 -13.42
N PHE A 244 8.84 -1.34 -13.02
CA PHE A 244 8.81 -2.61 -13.73
C PHE A 244 7.40 -3.21 -13.78
N TYR A 245 6.74 -3.37 -12.66
CA TYR A 245 5.41 -3.98 -12.69
C TYR A 245 4.34 -3.04 -13.29
N SER A 246 4.50 -1.72 -13.19
CA SER A 246 3.59 -0.76 -13.82
C SER A 246 3.55 -0.92 -15.34
N ALA A 247 4.67 -1.27 -15.95
CA ALA A 247 4.76 -1.55 -17.38
C ALA A 247 3.86 -2.71 -17.82
N PHE A 248 3.58 -3.67 -16.93
CA PHE A 248 2.65 -4.79 -17.20
C PHE A 248 1.21 -4.46 -16.81
N LEU A 249 0.99 -3.75 -15.73
CA LEU A 249 -0.37 -3.48 -15.24
C LEU A 249 -1.14 -2.51 -16.12
N GLY A 250 -0.45 -1.55 -16.74
CA GLY A 250 -1.05 -0.61 -17.70
C GLY A 250 -1.75 -1.31 -18.87
N PRO A 251 -1.06 -2.17 -19.63
CA PRO A 251 -1.67 -2.97 -20.69
C PRO A 251 -2.82 -3.87 -20.22
N ILE A 252 -2.70 -4.51 -19.06
CA ILE A 252 -3.77 -5.33 -18.49
C ILE A 252 -5.03 -4.49 -18.26
N PHE A 253 -4.88 -3.30 -17.62
CA PHE A 253 -5.98 -2.39 -17.42
C PHE A 253 -6.59 -1.92 -18.76
N ALA A 254 -5.76 -1.60 -19.75
CA ALA A 254 -6.23 -1.18 -21.07
C ALA A 254 -7.06 -2.28 -21.76
N VAL A 255 -6.61 -3.53 -21.70
CA VAL A 255 -7.38 -4.68 -22.23
C VAL A 255 -8.73 -4.79 -21.52
N MET A 256 -8.77 -4.73 -20.18
CA MET A 256 -10.02 -4.77 -19.42
C MET A 256 -10.96 -3.62 -19.79
N ALA A 257 -10.43 -2.41 -19.94
CA ALA A 257 -11.22 -1.24 -20.29
C ALA A 257 -11.79 -1.34 -21.72
N VAL A 258 -10.97 -1.74 -22.70
CA VAL A 258 -11.40 -1.94 -24.08
C VAL A 258 -12.45 -3.04 -24.17
N ASP A 259 -12.23 -4.19 -23.54
CA ASP A 259 -13.20 -5.29 -23.51
C ASP A 259 -14.53 -4.81 -22.95
N TYR A 260 -14.53 -4.19 -21.78
CA TYR A 260 -15.76 -3.78 -21.12
C TYR A 260 -16.49 -2.63 -21.81
N TYR A 261 -15.77 -1.53 -22.14
CA TYR A 261 -16.43 -0.31 -22.66
C TYR A 261 -16.67 -0.37 -24.16
N ILE A 262 -15.76 -0.94 -24.94
CA ILE A 262 -15.81 -0.93 -26.40
C ILE A 262 -16.46 -2.20 -26.93
N LEU A 263 -15.90 -3.38 -26.60
CA LEU A 263 -16.37 -4.64 -27.17
C LEU A 263 -17.71 -5.07 -26.56
N ARG A 264 -17.82 -5.06 -25.25
CA ARG A 264 -19.06 -5.49 -24.55
C ARG A 264 -20.07 -4.38 -24.31
N LYS A 265 -19.75 -3.12 -24.67
CA LYS A 265 -20.64 -1.96 -24.50
C LYS A 265 -21.29 -1.89 -23.12
N LYS A 266 -20.47 -2.11 -22.07
CA LYS A 266 -20.85 -2.13 -20.64
C LYS A 266 -21.84 -3.26 -20.26
N LYS A 267 -21.96 -4.30 -21.04
CA LYS A 267 -22.81 -5.47 -20.74
C LYS A 267 -21.92 -6.68 -20.45
N LEU A 268 -22.02 -7.22 -19.25
CA LEU A 268 -21.33 -8.45 -18.85
C LEU A 268 -22.34 -9.61 -18.90
N ASP A 269 -21.99 -10.66 -19.63
CA ASP A 269 -22.75 -11.91 -19.64
C ASP A 269 -22.17 -12.85 -18.58
N ILE A 270 -22.59 -12.62 -17.33
CA ILE A 270 -22.08 -13.32 -16.16
C ILE A 270 -22.34 -14.83 -16.29
N ASN A 271 -23.49 -15.24 -16.80
CA ASN A 271 -23.83 -16.66 -16.93
C ASN A 271 -22.87 -17.40 -17.86
N ASN A 272 -22.48 -16.78 -18.97
CA ASN A 272 -21.52 -17.37 -19.91
C ASN A 272 -20.08 -17.27 -19.44
N MET A 273 -19.73 -16.26 -18.62
CA MET A 273 -18.38 -16.14 -18.05
C MET A 273 -17.99 -17.34 -17.18
N TYR A 274 -18.95 -17.90 -16.44
CA TYR A 274 -18.72 -19.07 -15.56
C TYR A 274 -19.17 -20.40 -16.20
N ASN A 275 -19.64 -20.38 -17.44
CA ASN A 275 -20.07 -21.60 -18.12
C ASN A 275 -18.91 -22.22 -18.91
N LYS A 276 -18.47 -23.41 -18.50
CA LYS A 276 -17.37 -24.17 -19.16
C LYS A 276 -17.62 -24.42 -20.66
N HIS A 277 -18.87 -24.45 -21.09
CA HIS A 277 -19.30 -24.67 -22.47
C HIS A 277 -19.91 -23.42 -23.13
N GLY A 278 -19.82 -22.25 -22.48
CA GLY A 278 -20.36 -20.98 -22.98
C GLY A 278 -19.56 -20.39 -24.14
N VAL A 279 -19.99 -19.20 -24.58
CA VAL A 279 -19.37 -18.46 -25.70
C VAL A 279 -17.93 -18.03 -25.45
N PHE A 280 -17.49 -18.00 -24.18
CA PHE A 280 -16.12 -17.70 -23.78
C PHE A 280 -15.27 -18.95 -23.59
N LYS A 281 -15.68 -20.07 -24.17
CA LYS A 281 -14.92 -21.32 -24.15
C LYS A 281 -13.61 -21.18 -24.91
N GLY A 282 -12.50 -21.50 -24.24
CA GLY A 282 -11.16 -21.50 -24.84
C GLY A 282 -10.31 -20.31 -24.44
N VAL A 283 -9.24 -20.08 -25.18
CA VAL A 283 -8.36 -18.93 -25.04
C VAL A 283 -8.86 -17.82 -25.94
N ASN A 284 -9.17 -16.67 -25.37
CA ASN A 284 -9.48 -15.47 -26.14
C ASN A 284 -8.20 -14.81 -26.64
#